data_d1b915f67fe0dae336cbc18a38b292c5
#
_entry.id   d1b915f67fe0dae336cbc18a38b292c5
#
_cell.length_a   1.000
_cell.length_b   1.000
_cell.length_c   1.000
_cell.angle_alpha   90.00
_cell.angle_beta   90.00
_cell.angle_gamma   90.00
#
_symmetry.space_group_name_H-M   'P 1'
#
loop_
_entity.id
_entity.type
_entity.pdbx_description
1 polymer ?
#
loop_
_entity_poly.entity_id
_entity_poly.type
_entity_poly.pdbx_seq_one_letter_code
_entity_poly.pdbx_strand_id
1 'polypeptide(L)'
;MASESWEDQAVVVEPPEIKLFGQWSAQDVQVGDISLTDYIAVKEKSAKYLPHSAGRYQTKRFRKALCPIVERLTCSLMMHGRNNGKKIMAMRIVKHAFEIIHLLTGENPLQVLVTAVINSGPREDSTRIGRAGTVRRQAVDVSPLRRVNQAVWLLCMGAREAAFRNIKSIAECLADELINAAKGSSNSHAIKKKDELERVAKSNR
;
A
#
# COMPACT_ATOMS: atom_id res chain seq x y z
N MET A 1 -41.36 32.62 39.81
CA MET A 1 -40.12 31.87 39.98
C MET A 1 -39.96 31.04 38.71
N ALA A 2 -39.12 31.52 37.80
CA ALA A 2 -38.82 30.83 36.56
C ALA A 2 -37.68 29.85 36.84
N SER A 3 -37.92 28.58 36.59
CA SER A 3 -36.89 27.54 36.65
C SER A 3 -36.09 27.60 35.33
N GLU A 4 -34.91 28.17 35.40
CA GLU A 4 -33.93 28.08 34.31
C GLU A 4 -33.46 26.65 34.21
N SER A 5 -33.86 25.97 33.14
CA SER A 5 -33.33 24.65 32.76
C SER A 5 -31.92 24.85 32.20
N TRP A 6 -30.93 24.46 32.95
CA TRP A 6 -29.53 24.31 32.49
C TRP A 6 -29.48 23.13 31.56
N GLU A 7 -29.76 23.31 30.28
CA GLU A 7 -29.42 22.34 29.25
C GLU A 7 -27.91 22.38 29.08
N ASP A 8 -27.23 21.38 29.67
CA ASP A 8 -25.84 21.09 29.41
C ASP A 8 -25.67 20.82 27.91
N GLN A 9 -25.29 21.86 27.17
CA GLN A 9 -24.77 21.70 25.82
C GLN A 9 -23.45 20.93 25.95
N ALA A 10 -23.50 19.61 25.86
CA ALA A 10 -22.31 18.77 25.74
C ALA A 10 -21.56 19.22 24.49
N VAL A 11 -20.49 19.98 24.68
CA VAL A 11 -19.57 20.35 23.62
C VAL A 11 -18.98 19.03 23.12
N VAL A 12 -19.48 18.55 21.98
CA VAL A 12 -18.92 17.39 21.28
C VAL A 12 -17.55 17.81 20.78
N VAL A 13 -16.54 17.58 21.61
CA VAL A 13 -15.14 17.76 21.21
C VAL A 13 -14.84 16.67 20.22
N GLU A 14 -14.85 17.00 18.93
CA GLU A 14 -14.41 16.07 17.90
C GLU A 14 -12.98 15.60 18.22
N PRO A 15 -12.70 14.28 18.20
CA PRO A 15 -11.37 13.79 18.48
C PRO A 15 -10.37 14.39 17.48
N PRO A 16 -9.17 14.78 17.93
CA PRO A 16 -8.19 15.43 17.07
C PRO A 16 -7.87 14.54 15.88
N GLU A 17 -7.90 15.12 14.68
CA GLU A 17 -7.59 14.41 13.44
C GLU A 17 -6.16 13.88 13.46
N ILE A 18 -6.01 12.56 13.28
CA ILE A 18 -4.71 11.91 13.21
C ILE A 18 -4.17 12.03 11.77
N LYS A 19 -3.16 12.89 11.58
CA LYS A 19 -2.48 13.10 10.30
C LYS A 19 -1.20 12.28 10.24
N LEU A 20 -1.01 11.52 9.17
CA LEU A 20 0.22 10.77 8.94
C LEU A 20 1.40 11.74 8.77
N PHE A 21 2.49 11.50 9.49
CA PHE A 21 3.65 12.41 9.62
C PHE A 21 3.32 13.84 10.06
N GLY A 22 2.12 14.05 10.63
CA GLY A 22 1.61 15.38 10.99
C GLY A 22 1.10 16.22 9.81
N GLN A 23 1.09 15.69 8.58
CA GLN A 23 0.79 16.43 7.35
C GLN A 23 -0.43 15.87 6.60
N TRP A 24 -0.54 14.54 6.45
CA TRP A 24 -1.48 13.91 5.52
C TRP A 24 -2.71 13.37 6.22
N SER A 25 -3.89 13.88 5.83
CA SER A 25 -5.18 13.36 6.29
C SER A 25 -5.51 12.01 5.64
N ALA A 26 -6.09 11.10 6.44
CA ALA A 26 -6.58 9.82 5.95
C ALA A 26 -8.10 9.81 5.67
N GLN A 27 -8.82 10.87 6.05
CA GLN A 27 -10.30 10.92 5.99
C GLN A 27 -10.80 10.95 4.54
N ASP A 28 -10.16 11.76 3.69
CA ASP A 28 -10.58 11.97 2.29
C ASP A 28 -10.18 10.83 1.34
N VAL A 29 -9.39 9.87 1.85
CA VAL A 29 -8.89 8.78 1.01
C VAL A 29 -10.02 7.82 0.65
N GLN A 30 -10.19 7.54 -0.63
CA GLN A 30 -11.19 6.62 -1.15
C GLN A 30 -10.55 5.36 -1.73
N VAL A 31 -11.16 4.21 -1.46
CA VAL A 31 -10.79 2.93 -2.06
C VAL A 31 -11.76 2.63 -3.20
N GLY A 32 -11.31 2.75 -4.45
CA GLY A 32 -12.15 2.61 -5.63
C GLY A 32 -12.56 1.15 -5.95
N ASP A 33 -11.90 0.15 -5.38
CA ASP A 33 -12.22 -1.27 -5.60
C ASP A 33 -12.90 -1.86 -4.36
N ILE A 34 -14.19 -2.17 -4.49
CA ILE A 34 -15.01 -2.75 -3.41
C ILE A 34 -14.39 -4.04 -2.86
N SER A 35 -13.76 -4.86 -3.72
CA SER A 35 -13.14 -6.13 -3.31
C SER A 35 -11.92 -5.95 -2.40
N LEU A 36 -11.29 -4.79 -2.40
CA LEU A 36 -10.09 -4.49 -1.63
C LEU A 36 -10.34 -3.62 -0.40
N THR A 37 -11.55 -3.08 -0.22
CA THR A 37 -11.89 -2.15 0.86
C THR A 37 -11.51 -2.69 2.24
N ASP A 38 -11.83 -3.96 2.52
CA ASP A 38 -11.54 -4.60 3.81
C ASP A 38 -10.06 -4.97 4.01
N TYR A 39 -9.26 -4.89 2.95
CA TYR A 39 -7.86 -5.31 2.95
C TYR A 39 -6.86 -4.16 2.86
N ILE A 40 -7.36 -2.92 2.66
CA ILE A 40 -6.58 -1.69 2.63
C ILE A 40 -6.95 -0.83 3.84
N ALA A 41 -6.18 -0.93 4.90
CA ALA A 41 -6.41 -0.22 6.15
C ALA A 41 -5.80 1.19 6.07
N VAL A 42 -6.63 2.22 5.91
CA VAL A 42 -6.22 3.64 5.84
C VAL A 42 -6.97 4.50 6.83
N LYS A 43 -8.30 4.36 6.87
CA LYS A 43 -9.20 5.25 7.63
C LYS A 43 -9.33 4.87 9.11
N GLU A 44 -9.92 5.75 9.91
CA GLU A 44 -10.33 5.53 11.30
C GLU A 44 -9.26 4.91 12.20
N LYS A 45 -9.54 3.70 12.72
CA LYS A 45 -8.64 2.97 13.63
C LYS A 45 -7.26 2.67 13.05
N SER A 46 -7.12 2.74 11.73
CA SER A 46 -5.87 2.49 11.01
C SER A 46 -5.05 3.75 10.77
N ALA A 47 -5.63 4.94 10.96
CA ALA A 47 -4.90 6.20 10.90
C ALA A 47 -3.89 6.28 12.06
N LYS A 48 -2.62 6.53 11.74
CA LYS A 48 -1.52 6.65 12.71
C LYS A 48 -0.62 7.80 12.32
N TYR A 49 -0.03 8.47 13.32
CA TYR A 49 0.94 9.54 13.08
C TYR A 49 2.21 9.04 12.39
N LEU A 50 2.67 7.84 12.77
CA LEU A 50 3.86 7.21 12.22
C LEU A 50 3.55 5.75 11.81
N PRO A 51 4.10 5.26 10.69
CA PRO A 51 3.94 3.87 10.26
C PRO A 51 4.88 2.93 11.03
N HIS A 52 4.84 2.99 12.35
CA HIS A 52 5.66 2.22 13.27
C HIS A 52 4.85 1.85 14.51
N SER A 53 3.90 0.93 14.34
CA SER A 53 3.17 0.36 15.46
C SER A 53 3.84 -0.95 15.88
N ALA A 54 4.11 -1.25 17.10
CA ALA A 54 4.64 -2.55 17.54
C ALA A 54 3.59 -3.68 17.42
N GLY A 55 2.70 -3.61 16.42
CA GLY A 55 1.57 -4.49 16.23
C GLY A 55 1.97 -5.91 15.79
N ARG A 56 1.39 -6.93 16.42
CA ARG A 56 1.57 -8.35 16.08
C ARG A 56 0.56 -8.79 15.03
N TYR A 57 0.72 -8.32 13.78
CA TYR A 57 -0.24 -8.57 12.71
C TYR A 57 -0.14 -9.96 12.06
N GLN A 58 0.93 -10.73 12.34
CA GLN A 58 1.13 -12.06 11.76
C GLN A 58 0.70 -13.23 12.64
N THR A 59 0.25 -12.99 13.86
CA THR A 59 -0.13 -14.04 14.83
C THR A 59 -1.37 -14.83 14.40
N LYS A 60 -2.30 -14.18 13.67
CA LYS A 60 -3.52 -14.82 13.17
C LYS A 60 -3.67 -14.55 11.65
N ARG A 61 -4.32 -15.51 10.97
CA ARG A 61 -4.66 -15.39 9.55
C ARG A 61 -5.53 -14.12 9.33
N PHE A 62 -5.34 -13.43 8.24
CA PHE A 62 -6.01 -12.17 7.85
C PHE A 62 -5.76 -10.95 8.76
N ARG A 63 -5.15 -11.10 9.92
CA ARG A 63 -4.88 -9.98 10.81
C ARG A 63 -3.99 -8.90 10.17
N LYS A 64 -3.13 -9.26 9.23
CA LYS A 64 -2.31 -8.31 8.48
C LYS A 64 -3.12 -7.35 7.59
N ALA A 65 -4.39 -7.64 7.29
CA ALA A 65 -5.28 -6.70 6.62
C ALA A 65 -5.56 -5.46 7.46
N LEU A 66 -5.56 -5.59 8.79
CA LEU A 66 -5.75 -4.48 9.74
C LEU A 66 -4.48 -3.63 9.94
N CYS A 67 -3.34 -4.08 9.41
CA CYS A 67 -2.11 -3.29 9.45
C CYS A 67 -2.23 -2.10 8.49
N PRO A 68 -1.92 -0.86 8.93
CA PRO A 68 -1.94 0.31 8.08
C PRO A 68 -1.16 0.08 6.78
N ILE A 69 -1.72 0.47 5.64
CA ILE A 69 -1.12 0.20 4.33
C ILE A 69 0.28 0.82 4.20
N VAL A 70 0.49 1.99 4.79
CA VAL A 70 1.79 2.65 4.80
C VAL A 70 2.82 1.86 5.62
N GLU A 71 2.40 1.28 6.75
CA GLU A 71 3.30 0.43 7.55
C GLU A 71 3.64 -0.87 6.80
N ARG A 72 2.70 -1.44 6.04
CA ARG A 72 2.97 -2.58 5.15
C ARG A 72 4.00 -2.23 4.07
N LEU A 73 3.90 -1.04 3.48
CA LEU A 73 4.87 -0.54 2.51
C LEU A 73 6.26 -0.39 3.16
N THR A 74 6.35 0.24 4.35
CA THR A 74 7.62 0.38 5.07
C THR A 74 8.25 -0.96 5.41
N CYS A 75 7.45 -1.94 5.85
CA CYS A 75 7.93 -3.29 6.13
C CYS A 75 8.44 -3.98 4.86
N SER A 76 7.80 -3.77 3.72
CA SER A 76 8.21 -4.34 2.44
C SER A 76 9.51 -3.72 1.88
N LEU A 77 9.84 -2.48 2.24
CA LEU A 77 11.11 -1.85 1.89
C LEU A 77 12.32 -2.47 2.61
N MET A 78 12.11 -3.10 3.77
CA MET A 78 13.18 -3.73 4.57
C MET A 78 13.65 -5.08 4.02
N MET A 79 13.61 -5.30 2.73
CA MET A 79 14.07 -6.54 2.11
C MET A 79 15.58 -6.51 1.84
N HIS A 80 16.15 -7.70 1.68
CA HIS A 80 17.58 -8.02 1.59
C HIS A 80 18.31 -7.87 2.93
N GLY A 81 19.25 -8.77 3.21
CA GLY A 81 19.88 -8.93 4.52
C GLY A 81 20.47 -7.65 5.12
N ARG A 82 21.11 -6.82 4.31
CA ARG A 82 21.70 -5.54 4.76
C ARG A 82 20.68 -4.50 5.24
N ASN A 83 19.41 -4.63 4.84
CA ASN A 83 18.35 -3.68 5.17
C ASN A 83 17.35 -4.25 6.20
N ASN A 84 17.53 -5.50 6.62
CA ASN A 84 16.64 -6.15 7.58
C ASN A 84 16.63 -5.41 8.93
N GLY A 85 15.44 -5.18 9.48
CA GLY A 85 15.26 -4.52 10.77
C GLY A 85 15.44 -2.99 10.76
N LYS A 86 15.83 -2.38 9.65
CA LYS A 86 16.06 -0.93 9.56
C LYS A 86 14.76 -0.16 9.30
N LYS A 87 13.74 -0.36 10.15
CA LYS A 87 12.40 0.21 9.94
C LYS A 87 12.37 1.74 10.00
N ILE A 88 13.19 2.35 10.86
CA ILE A 88 13.28 3.80 10.98
C ILE A 88 13.81 4.43 9.68
N MET A 89 14.80 3.78 9.05
CA MET A 89 15.31 4.22 7.74
C MET A 89 14.22 4.09 6.66
N ALA A 90 13.52 2.96 6.59
CA ALA A 90 12.44 2.75 5.65
C ALA A 90 11.30 3.77 5.83
N MET A 91 10.94 4.08 7.07
CA MET A 91 9.94 5.10 7.39
C MET A 91 10.36 6.49 6.90
N ARG A 92 11.63 6.86 7.08
CA ARG A 92 12.20 8.13 6.58
C ARG A 92 12.16 8.21 5.05
N ILE A 93 12.46 7.11 4.37
CA ILE A 93 12.36 7.01 2.90
C ILE A 93 10.91 7.25 2.45
N VAL A 94 9.94 6.61 3.09
CA VAL A 94 8.52 6.77 2.75
C VAL A 94 8.06 8.21 3.01
N LYS A 95 8.50 8.83 4.11
CA LYS A 95 8.18 10.24 4.40
C LYS A 95 8.65 11.15 3.27
N HIS A 96 9.93 11.06 2.88
CA HIS A 96 10.47 11.87 1.78
C HIS A 96 9.77 11.56 0.45
N ALA A 97 9.47 10.28 0.16
CA ALA A 97 8.74 9.93 -1.06
C ALA A 97 7.34 10.57 -1.10
N PHE A 98 6.63 10.63 0.02
CA PHE A 98 5.33 11.28 0.11
C PHE A 98 5.41 12.81 -0.08
N GLU A 99 6.43 13.44 0.47
CA GLU A 99 6.69 14.87 0.24
C GLU A 99 6.95 15.14 -1.26
N ILE A 100 7.74 14.30 -1.92
CA ILE A 100 8.01 14.41 -3.36
C ILE A 100 6.73 14.19 -4.18
N ILE A 101 5.91 13.18 -3.86
CA ILE A 101 4.64 12.93 -4.55
C ILE A 101 3.74 14.16 -4.47
N HIS A 102 3.61 14.75 -3.30
CA HIS A 102 2.78 15.94 -3.13
C HIS A 102 3.30 17.14 -3.94
N LEU A 103 4.61 17.37 -3.95
CA LEU A 103 5.23 18.43 -4.74
C LEU A 103 5.02 18.25 -6.25
N LEU A 104 5.01 17.01 -6.73
CA LEU A 104 4.88 16.70 -8.16
C LEU A 104 3.43 16.63 -8.65
N THR A 105 2.51 16.18 -7.79
CA THR A 105 1.11 15.91 -8.18
C THR A 105 0.12 16.90 -7.59
N GLY A 106 0.45 17.53 -6.44
CA GLY A 106 -0.50 18.34 -5.67
C GLY A 106 -1.56 17.52 -4.93
N GLU A 107 -1.62 16.20 -5.13
CA GLU A 107 -2.60 15.30 -4.54
C GLU A 107 -2.16 14.79 -3.15
N ASN A 108 -3.10 14.20 -2.41
CA ASN A 108 -2.79 13.51 -1.17
C ASN A 108 -1.99 12.23 -1.46
N PRO A 109 -0.75 12.10 -0.96
CA PRO A 109 0.11 10.93 -1.22
C PRO A 109 -0.50 9.60 -0.78
N LEU A 110 -1.38 9.61 0.24
CA LEU A 110 -2.11 8.43 0.67
C LEU A 110 -3.09 7.95 -0.41
N GLN A 111 -3.77 8.87 -1.10
CA GLN A 111 -4.65 8.53 -2.20
C GLN A 111 -3.88 7.94 -3.38
N VAL A 112 -2.74 8.55 -3.73
CA VAL A 112 -1.85 8.04 -4.79
C VAL A 112 -1.37 6.63 -4.46
N LEU A 113 -0.97 6.37 -3.21
CA LEU A 113 -0.56 5.03 -2.77
C LEU A 113 -1.70 4.01 -2.90
N VAL A 114 -2.90 4.35 -2.43
CA VAL A 114 -4.06 3.45 -2.50
C VAL A 114 -4.39 3.12 -3.95
N THR A 115 -4.44 4.12 -4.82
CA THR A 115 -4.68 3.94 -6.25
C THR A 115 -3.59 3.09 -6.91
N ALA A 116 -2.31 3.33 -6.58
CA ALA A 116 -1.19 2.52 -7.05
C ALA A 116 -1.32 1.05 -6.63
N VAL A 117 -1.72 0.77 -5.39
CA VAL A 117 -1.92 -0.61 -4.89
C VAL A 117 -3.08 -1.31 -5.61
N ILE A 118 -4.19 -0.60 -5.86
CA ILE A 118 -5.34 -1.14 -6.60
C ILE A 118 -4.93 -1.52 -8.03
N ASN A 119 -4.20 -0.65 -8.71
CA ASN A 119 -3.79 -0.83 -10.10
C ASN A 119 -2.71 -1.91 -10.28
N SER A 120 -1.81 -2.07 -9.29
CA SER A 120 -0.65 -2.98 -9.38
C SER A 120 -0.96 -4.43 -8.98
N GLY A 121 -2.12 -4.69 -8.38
CA GLY A 121 -2.50 -6.04 -7.95
C GLY A 121 -3.05 -6.90 -9.09
N PRO A 122 -2.39 -8.03 -9.48
CA PRO A 122 -2.89 -8.92 -10.51
C PRO A 122 -4.20 -9.59 -10.05
N ARG A 123 -5.16 -9.71 -10.95
CA ARG A 123 -6.44 -10.38 -10.68
C ARG A 123 -6.35 -11.89 -10.90
N GLU A 124 -5.52 -12.31 -11.84
CA GLU A 124 -5.30 -13.70 -12.20
C GLU A 124 -3.81 -14.05 -12.11
N ASP A 125 -3.53 -15.29 -11.79
CA ASP A 125 -2.17 -15.86 -11.76
C ASP A 125 -2.22 -17.29 -12.30
N SER A 126 -1.07 -17.91 -12.54
CA SER A 126 -0.99 -19.29 -13.00
C SER A 126 -0.33 -20.18 -11.95
N THR A 127 -0.95 -21.32 -11.65
CA THR A 127 -0.36 -22.33 -10.78
C THR A 127 0.14 -23.53 -11.59
N ARG A 128 1.10 -24.24 -11.01
CA ARG A 128 1.56 -25.51 -11.56
C ARG A 128 0.71 -26.65 -11.02
N ILE A 129 0.09 -27.40 -11.91
CA ILE A 129 -0.67 -28.61 -11.57
C ILE A 129 0.01 -29.77 -12.28
N GLY A 130 0.32 -30.85 -11.56
CA GLY A 130 0.87 -32.04 -12.15
C GLY A 130 1.50 -32.99 -11.12
N ARG A 131 1.50 -34.27 -11.45
CA ARG A 131 2.19 -35.34 -10.73
C ARG A 131 3.15 -36.06 -11.70
N ALA A 132 4.22 -36.64 -11.16
CA ALA A 132 5.10 -37.55 -11.89
C ALA A 132 5.65 -37.02 -13.24
N GLY A 133 6.27 -35.84 -13.22
CA GLY A 133 7.02 -35.30 -14.36
C GLY A 133 6.22 -34.47 -15.37
N THR A 134 4.89 -34.58 -15.42
CA THR A 134 4.07 -33.77 -16.32
C THR A 134 3.57 -32.53 -15.56
N VAL A 135 4.12 -31.35 -15.87
CA VAL A 135 3.72 -30.08 -15.26
C VAL A 135 2.92 -29.25 -16.25
N ARG A 136 1.64 -29.02 -15.94
CA ARG A 136 0.79 -28.09 -16.67
C ARG A 136 0.55 -26.85 -15.83
N ARG A 137 0.51 -25.69 -16.46
CA ARG A 137 0.05 -24.45 -15.83
C ARG A 137 -1.46 -24.32 -16.01
N GLN A 138 -2.13 -23.82 -14.98
CA GLN A 138 -3.55 -23.49 -15.03
C GLN A 138 -3.78 -22.10 -14.43
N ALA A 139 -4.65 -21.31 -15.06
CA ALA A 139 -5.07 -20.02 -14.57
C ALA A 139 -5.91 -20.16 -13.29
N VAL A 140 -5.67 -19.29 -12.33
CA VAL A 140 -6.42 -19.19 -11.06
C VAL A 140 -6.66 -17.76 -10.69
N ASP A 141 -7.79 -17.50 -10.01
CA ASP A 141 -8.09 -16.17 -9.46
C ASP A 141 -7.23 -15.89 -8.23
N VAL A 142 -6.82 -14.64 -8.08
CA VAL A 142 -6.01 -14.18 -6.94
C VAL A 142 -6.92 -13.60 -5.86
N SER A 143 -6.78 -14.09 -4.61
CA SER A 143 -7.54 -13.56 -3.48
C SER A 143 -7.20 -12.08 -3.21
N PRO A 144 -8.16 -11.28 -2.70
CA PRO A 144 -7.95 -9.84 -2.46
C PRO A 144 -6.76 -9.54 -1.56
N LEU A 145 -6.58 -10.29 -0.47
CA LEU A 145 -5.44 -10.14 0.42
C LEU A 145 -4.10 -10.38 -0.29
N ARG A 146 -4.04 -11.39 -1.18
CA ARG A 146 -2.84 -11.69 -1.96
C ARG A 146 -2.60 -10.60 -3.00
N ARG A 147 -3.64 -10.05 -3.63
CA ARG A 147 -3.53 -8.90 -4.56
C ARG A 147 -2.82 -7.73 -3.89
N VAL A 148 -3.28 -7.31 -2.70
CA VAL A 148 -2.64 -6.22 -1.95
C VAL A 148 -1.19 -6.54 -1.57
N ASN A 149 -0.92 -7.77 -1.11
CA ASN A 149 0.45 -8.19 -0.77
C ASN A 149 1.38 -8.13 -1.99
N GLN A 150 0.92 -8.63 -3.11
CA GLN A 150 1.69 -8.71 -4.35
C GLN A 150 1.92 -7.31 -4.94
N ALA A 151 0.91 -6.43 -4.90
CA ALA A 151 1.03 -5.04 -5.32
C ALA A 151 2.11 -4.29 -4.51
N VAL A 152 2.05 -4.35 -3.19
CA VAL A 152 3.05 -3.70 -2.33
C VAL A 152 4.46 -4.25 -2.60
N TRP A 153 4.59 -5.56 -2.80
CA TRP A 153 5.87 -6.18 -3.12
C TRP A 153 6.42 -5.71 -4.48
N LEU A 154 5.60 -5.68 -5.53
CA LEU A 154 5.99 -5.23 -6.87
C LEU A 154 6.43 -3.76 -6.89
N LEU A 155 5.69 -2.88 -6.22
CA LEU A 155 6.03 -1.47 -6.09
C LEU A 155 7.39 -1.27 -5.40
N CYS A 156 7.65 -1.99 -4.30
CA CYS A 156 8.93 -1.93 -3.61
C CYS A 156 10.08 -2.52 -4.44
N MET A 157 9.82 -3.57 -5.22
CA MET A 157 10.82 -4.14 -6.15
C MET A 157 11.17 -3.14 -7.24
N GLY A 158 10.18 -2.54 -7.88
CA GLY A 158 10.40 -1.54 -8.92
C GLY A 158 11.23 -0.36 -8.45
N ALA A 159 10.87 0.21 -7.29
CA ALA A 159 11.62 1.29 -6.69
C ALA A 159 13.08 0.91 -6.36
N ARG A 160 13.30 -0.32 -5.88
CA ARG A 160 14.62 -0.83 -5.53
C ARG A 160 15.50 -1.06 -6.75
N GLU A 161 14.95 -1.67 -7.81
CA GLU A 161 15.65 -1.89 -9.07
C GLU A 161 16.01 -0.56 -9.73
N ALA A 162 15.08 0.41 -9.74
CA ALA A 162 15.32 1.73 -10.28
C ALA A 162 16.40 2.52 -9.53
N ALA A 163 16.49 2.36 -8.22
CA ALA A 163 17.49 3.04 -7.38
C ALA A 163 18.87 2.39 -7.43
N PHE A 164 18.97 1.13 -7.90
CA PHE A 164 20.27 0.44 -7.92
C PHE A 164 21.22 1.05 -8.95
N ARG A 165 22.41 1.46 -8.52
CA ARG A 165 23.44 2.13 -9.35
C ARG A 165 22.93 3.38 -10.10
N ASN A 166 21.95 4.08 -9.53
CA ASN A 166 21.38 5.30 -10.07
C ASN A 166 21.79 6.52 -9.21
N ILE A 167 21.85 7.69 -9.82
CA ILE A 167 22.08 8.97 -9.14
C ILE A 167 20.87 9.34 -8.27
N LYS A 168 19.65 8.95 -8.70
CA LYS A 168 18.43 9.20 -7.95
C LYS A 168 18.41 8.40 -6.63
N SER A 169 17.91 9.04 -5.58
CA SER A 169 17.70 8.39 -4.29
C SER A 169 16.54 7.37 -4.36
N ILE A 170 16.51 6.43 -3.42
CA ILE A 170 15.43 5.46 -3.30
C ILE A 170 14.07 6.13 -3.06
N ALA A 171 14.03 7.28 -2.38
CA ALA A 171 12.79 8.02 -2.14
C ALA A 171 12.22 8.62 -3.42
N GLU A 172 13.07 9.17 -4.28
CA GLU A 172 12.68 9.68 -5.61
C GLU A 172 12.18 8.55 -6.52
N CYS A 173 12.91 7.43 -6.58
CA CYS A 173 12.50 6.27 -7.37
C CYS A 173 11.17 5.67 -6.88
N LEU A 174 10.95 5.64 -5.56
CA LEU A 174 9.69 5.19 -4.99
C LEU A 174 8.53 6.14 -5.34
N ALA A 175 8.76 7.45 -5.30
CA ALA A 175 7.77 8.44 -5.69
C ALA A 175 7.41 8.31 -7.17
N ASP A 176 8.40 8.22 -8.06
CA ASP A 176 8.20 8.01 -9.49
C ASP A 176 7.40 6.72 -9.77
N GLU A 177 7.75 5.61 -9.09
CA GLU A 177 7.05 4.34 -9.24
C GLU A 177 5.58 4.42 -8.78
N LEU A 178 5.30 5.05 -7.62
CA LEU A 178 3.94 5.22 -7.12
C LEU A 178 3.08 6.11 -8.01
N ILE A 179 3.63 7.21 -8.54
CA ILE A 179 2.92 8.11 -9.45
C ILE A 179 2.59 7.38 -10.76
N ASN A 180 3.56 6.67 -11.34
CA ASN A 180 3.37 5.93 -12.59
C ASN A 180 2.38 4.76 -12.41
N ALA A 181 2.43 4.06 -11.28
CA ALA A 181 1.49 3.00 -10.96
C ALA A 181 0.07 3.52 -10.72
N ALA A 182 -0.08 4.68 -10.06
CA ALA A 182 -1.39 5.31 -9.87
C ALA A 182 -2.03 5.71 -11.20
N LYS A 183 -1.22 6.20 -12.14
CA LYS A 183 -1.67 6.52 -13.51
C LYS A 183 -1.91 5.27 -14.39
N GLY A 184 -1.55 4.07 -13.93
CA GLY A 184 -1.61 2.86 -14.73
C GLY A 184 -0.64 2.83 -15.91
N SER A 185 0.43 3.64 -15.86
CA SER A 185 1.41 3.75 -16.94
C SER A 185 2.30 2.52 -17.03
N SER A 186 2.60 2.09 -18.25
CA SER A 186 3.58 1.03 -18.52
C SER A 186 5.02 1.41 -18.12
N ASN A 187 5.29 2.64 -17.72
CA ASN A 187 6.59 3.04 -17.20
C ASN A 187 6.83 2.50 -15.78
N SER A 188 5.77 2.13 -15.05
CA SER A 188 5.89 1.44 -13.77
C SER A 188 6.33 -0.01 -13.96
N HIS A 189 7.31 -0.45 -13.15
CA HIS A 189 7.71 -1.86 -13.10
C HIS A 189 6.57 -2.75 -12.59
N ALA A 190 5.81 -2.28 -11.60
CA ALA A 190 4.70 -3.02 -11.01
C ALA A 190 3.60 -3.30 -12.05
N ILE A 191 3.23 -2.31 -12.86
CA ILE A 191 2.23 -2.47 -13.92
C ILE A 191 2.72 -3.44 -15.00
N LYS A 192 3.98 -3.30 -15.46
CA LYS A 192 4.57 -4.26 -16.43
C LYS A 192 4.50 -5.70 -15.94
N LYS A 193 4.88 -5.92 -14.69
CA LYS A 193 4.89 -7.27 -14.09
C LYS A 193 3.49 -7.81 -13.86
N LYS A 194 2.54 -6.97 -13.46
CA LYS A 194 1.12 -7.33 -13.38
C LYS A 194 0.60 -7.81 -14.72
N ASP A 195 0.81 -7.00 -15.78
CA ASP A 195 0.34 -7.32 -17.14
C ASP A 195 0.99 -8.60 -17.69
N GLU A 196 2.26 -8.86 -17.36
CA GLU A 196 2.96 -10.09 -17.70
C GLU A 196 2.30 -11.30 -17.04
N LEU A 197 1.99 -11.22 -15.72
CA LEU A 197 1.34 -12.30 -14.98
C LEU A 197 -0.07 -12.60 -15.52
N GLU A 198 -0.87 -11.57 -15.76
CA GLU A 198 -2.22 -11.71 -16.30
C GLU A 198 -2.21 -12.25 -17.74
N ARG A 199 -1.23 -11.85 -18.56
CA ARG A 199 -1.05 -12.40 -19.91
C ARG A 199 -0.69 -13.88 -19.88
N VAL A 200 0.20 -14.30 -18.98
CA VAL A 200 0.56 -15.73 -18.79
C VAL A 200 -0.64 -16.51 -18.28
N ALA A 201 -1.42 -15.96 -17.34
CA ALA A 201 -2.63 -16.60 -16.85
C ALA A 201 -3.65 -16.80 -18.00
N LYS A 202 -3.90 -15.75 -18.79
CA LYS A 202 -4.82 -15.82 -19.95
C LYS A 202 -4.44 -16.88 -20.96
N SER A 203 -3.16 -17.11 -21.22
CA SER A 203 -2.67 -18.16 -22.15
C SER A 203 -2.80 -19.58 -21.59
N ASN A 204 -3.07 -19.74 -20.31
CA ASN A 204 -3.19 -21.04 -19.62
C ASN A 204 -4.61 -21.30 -19.07
N ARG A 205 -5.61 -20.64 -19.60
CA ARG A 205 -7.03 -20.91 -19.34
C ARG A 205 -7.51 -22.18 -19.98
#